data_9501cfaaa1e7f08ec00657276c82932f
#
_entry.id   9501cfaaa1e7f08ec00657276c82932f
#
_cell.length_a   1.000
_cell.length_b   1.000
_cell.length_c   1.000
_cell.angle_alpha   90.00
_cell.angle_beta   90.00
_cell.angle_gamma   90.00
#
_symmetry.space_group_name_H-M   'P 1'
#
loop_
_entity.id
_entity.type
_entity.pdbx_description
1 polymer ?
#
loop_
_entity_poly.entity_id
_entity_poly.type
_entity_poly.pdbx_seq_one_letter_code
_entity_poly.pdbx_strand_id
1 'polypeptide(L)' 'MTIKEAVRLRIVELCHERSITVNKLATICGITQSTLGNIMSGRNNSATVSTIQKICDGLEITIREFFDADIFIGIE' A
#
# COMPACT_ATOMS: atom_id res chain seq x y z
N MET A 1 14.52 -3.38 7.82
CA MET A 1 13.54 -2.75 6.93
C MET A 1 12.66 -1.80 7.74
N THR A 2 12.41 -0.63 7.20
CA THR A 2 11.54 0.34 7.88
C THR A 2 10.07 0.06 7.59
N ILE A 3 9.18 0.61 8.41
CA ILE A 3 7.73 0.46 8.17
C ILE A 3 7.34 1.05 6.80
N LYS A 4 8.01 2.12 6.38
CA LYS A 4 7.79 2.75 5.08
C LYS A 4 8.05 1.77 3.94
N GLU A 5 9.17 1.08 3.99
CA GLU A 5 9.52 0.07 2.99
C GLU A 5 8.56 -1.11 3.03
N ALA A 6 8.18 -1.55 4.23
CA ALA A 6 7.26 -2.66 4.41
C ALA A 6 5.88 -2.34 3.82
N VAL A 7 5.38 -1.12 4.04
CA VAL A 7 4.09 -0.69 3.47
C VAL A 7 4.16 -0.70 1.95
N ARG A 8 5.23 -0.16 1.37
CA ARG A 8 5.42 -0.16 -0.08
C ARG A 8 5.39 -1.57 -0.64
N LEU A 9 6.16 -2.47 -0.04
CA LEU A 9 6.23 -3.85 -0.50
C LEU A 9 4.89 -4.59 -0.32
N ARG A 10 4.15 -4.28 0.74
CA ARG A 10 2.83 -4.85 0.95
C ARG A 10 1.86 -4.45 -0.15
N ILE A 11 1.92 -3.18 -0.58
CA ILE A 11 1.09 -2.69 -1.68
C ILE A 11 1.43 -3.47 -2.97
N VAL A 12 2.71 -3.64 -3.26
CA VAL A 12 3.15 -4.41 -4.42
C VAL A 12 2.63 -5.85 -4.34
N GLU A 13 2.74 -6.47 -3.18
CA GLU A 13 2.27 -7.83 -2.97
C GLU A 13 0.77 -7.96 -3.22
N LEU A 14 -0.03 -7.02 -2.69
CA LEU A 14 -1.47 -7.03 -2.89
C LEU A 14 -1.85 -6.83 -4.36
N CYS A 15 -1.15 -5.94 -5.06
CA CYS A 15 -1.36 -5.76 -6.49
C CYS A 15 -1.05 -7.04 -7.25
N HIS A 16 0.05 -7.69 -6.90
CA HIS A 16 0.46 -8.94 -7.55
C HIS A 16 -0.58 -10.04 -7.33
N GLU A 17 -1.06 -10.18 -6.10
CA GLU A 17 -2.08 -11.17 -5.78
C GLU A 17 -3.36 -10.98 -6.58
N ARG A 18 -3.69 -9.74 -6.91
CA ARG A 18 -4.91 -9.40 -7.63
C ARG A 18 -4.69 -9.21 -9.12
N SER A 19 -3.48 -9.42 -9.58
CA SER A 19 -3.11 -9.26 -10.99
C SER A 19 -3.47 -7.89 -11.53
N ILE A 20 -3.24 -6.86 -10.74
CA ILE A 20 -3.45 -5.46 -11.15
C ILE A 20 -2.15 -4.68 -11.06
N THR A 21 -2.09 -3.59 -11.81
CA THR A 21 -0.96 -2.66 -11.74
C THR A 21 -1.17 -1.67 -10.61
N VAL A 22 -0.08 -1.00 -10.21
CA VAL A 22 -0.16 0.08 -9.21
C VAL A 22 -1.06 1.21 -9.73
N ASN A 23 -0.98 1.53 -11.01
CA ASN A 23 -1.85 2.54 -11.62
C ASN A 23 -3.33 2.16 -11.50
N LYS A 24 -3.63 0.90 -11.73
CA LYS A 24 -5.01 0.40 -11.60
C LYS A 24 -5.45 0.48 -10.14
N LEU A 25 -4.57 0.18 -9.21
CA LEU A 25 -4.87 0.30 -7.78
C LEU A 25 -5.28 1.74 -7.43
N ALA A 26 -4.52 2.73 -7.91
CA ALA A 26 -4.85 4.13 -7.66
C ALA A 26 -6.26 4.46 -8.14
N THR A 27 -6.61 4.00 -9.33
CA THR A 27 -7.95 4.21 -9.89
C THR A 27 -9.04 3.56 -9.03
N ILE A 28 -8.84 2.32 -8.66
CA ILE A 28 -9.80 1.56 -7.84
C ILE A 28 -10.01 2.23 -6.49
N CYS A 29 -8.92 2.70 -5.87
CA CYS A 29 -8.96 3.23 -4.52
C CYS A 29 -9.28 4.72 -4.45
N GLY A 30 -9.41 5.39 -5.59
CA GLY A 30 -9.68 6.82 -5.60
C GLY A 30 -8.51 7.66 -5.11
N ILE A 31 -7.28 7.20 -5.33
CA ILE A 31 -6.07 7.89 -4.94
C ILE A 31 -5.43 8.47 -6.20
N THR A 32 -4.87 9.68 -6.10
CA THR A 32 -4.19 10.26 -7.26
C THR A 32 -2.94 9.47 -7.60
N GLN A 33 -2.58 9.46 -8.88
CA GLN A 33 -1.34 8.82 -9.33
C GLN A 33 -0.13 9.42 -8.62
N SER A 34 -0.16 10.74 -8.41
CA SER A 34 0.92 11.44 -7.72
C SER A 34 1.10 10.93 -6.29
N THR A 35 0.02 10.81 -5.55
CA THR A 35 0.06 10.34 -4.15
C THR A 35 0.64 8.92 -4.08
N LEU A 36 0.11 8.02 -4.90
CA LEU A 36 0.56 6.64 -4.89
C LEU A 36 1.99 6.53 -5.40
N GLY A 37 2.33 7.29 -6.43
CA GLY A 37 3.70 7.35 -6.95
C GLY A 37 4.72 7.78 -5.91
N ASN A 38 4.37 8.75 -5.06
CA ASN A 38 5.26 9.19 -3.99
C ASN A 38 5.48 8.09 -2.96
N ILE A 39 4.45 7.33 -2.64
CA ILE A 39 4.57 6.19 -1.73
C ILE A 39 5.48 5.13 -2.34
N MET A 40 5.26 4.81 -3.60
CA MET A 40 5.99 3.75 -4.28
C MET A 40 7.45 4.11 -4.54
N SER A 41 7.75 5.39 -4.78
CA SER A 41 9.12 5.83 -5.03
C SER A 41 9.93 5.92 -3.73
N GLY A 42 9.26 5.93 -2.59
CA GLY A 42 9.93 6.09 -1.30
C GLY A 42 10.55 7.47 -1.13
N ARG A 43 10.13 8.43 -1.95
CA ARG A 43 10.81 9.72 -2.06
C ARG A 43 10.63 10.62 -0.84
N ASN A 44 9.42 10.74 -0.34
CA ASN A 44 9.14 11.70 0.73
C ASN A 44 8.56 11.08 1.99
N ASN A 45 7.36 10.59 1.91
CA ASN A 45 6.61 10.18 3.08
C ASN A 45 6.09 8.78 2.94
N SER A 46 5.95 8.11 4.07
CA SER A 46 5.16 6.91 4.11
C SER A 46 3.70 7.24 3.89
N ALA A 47 2.92 6.25 3.53
CA ALA A 47 1.47 6.42 3.39
C ALA A 47 0.87 6.83 4.73
N THR A 48 -0.09 7.75 4.70
CA THR A 48 -0.86 8.06 5.89
C THR A 48 -1.84 6.93 6.18
N VAL A 49 -2.32 6.89 7.41
CA VAL A 49 -3.34 5.90 7.79
C VAL A 49 -4.58 6.06 6.90
N SER A 50 -4.96 7.31 6.59
CA SER A 50 -6.09 7.56 5.69
C SER A 50 -5.88 6.97 4.31
N THR A 51 -4.69 7.08 3.77
CA THR A 51 -4.36 6.51 2.46
C THR A 51 -4.41 4.99 2.52
N ILE A 52 -3.89 4.39 3.58
CA ILE A 52 -3.97 2.94 3.77
C ILE A 52 -5.42 2.50 3.85
N GLN A 53 -6.27 3.26 4.54
CA GLN A 53 -7.69 2.95 4.62
C GLN A 53 -8.34 2.94 3.23
N LYS A 54 -8.02 3.92 2.40
CA LYS A 54 -8.54 3.98 1.02
C LYS A 54 -8.11 2.77 0.21
N ILE A 55 -6.86 2.36 0.37
CA ILE A 55 -6.36 1.16 -0.32
C ILE A 55 -7.14 -0.08 0.14
N CYS A 56 -7.33 -0.21 1.44
CA CYS A 56 -8.08 -1.33 1.99
C CYS A 56 -9.52 -1.35 1.49
N ASP A 57 -10.17 -0.18 1.49
CA ASP A 57 -11.55 -0.07 0.99
C ASP A 57 -11.65 -0.48 -0.48
N GLY A 58 -10.71 -0.01 -1.30
CA GLY A 58 -10.70 -0.33 -2.72
C GLY A 58 -10.45 -1.82 -2.99
N LEU A 59 -9.64 -2.46 -2.16
CA LEU A 59 -9.33 -3.87 -2.27
C LEU A 59 -10.27 -4.77 -1.46
N GLU A 60 -11.22 -4.17 -0.75
CA GLU A 60 -12.18 -4.90 0.08
C GLU A 60 -11.51 -5.77 1.14
N ILE A 61 -10.48 -5.21 1.78
CA ILE A 61 -9.81 -5.84 2.92
C ILE A 61 -9.86 -4.90 4.12
N THR A 62 -9.63 -5.45 5.29
CA THR A 62 -9.54 -4.67 6.52
C THR A 62 -8.11 -4.15 6.70
N ILE A 63 -7.96 -3.13 7.56
CA ILE A 63 -6.63 -2.65 7.95
C ILE A 63 -5.85 -3.80 8.60
N ARG A 64 -6.52 -4.61 9.38
CA ARG A 64 -5.91 -5.78 10.00
C ARG A 64 -5.32 -6.73 8.96
N GLU A 65 -6.08 -7.01 7.90
CA GLU A 65 -5.62 -7.87 6.81
C GLU A 65 -4.45 -7.25 6.05
N PHE A 66 -4.48 -5.93 5.89
CA PHE A 66 -3.37 -5.24 5.23
C PHE A 66 -2.06 -5.49 5.96
N PHE A 67 -2.06 -5.41 7.29
CA PHE A 67 -0.85 -5.57 8.09
C PHE A 67 -0.57 -7.00 8.51
N ASP A 68 -1.41 -7.94 8.12
CA ASP A 68 -1.21 -9.35 8.43
C ASP A 68 -0.32 -9.98 7.36
N ALA A 69 0.96 -9.67 7.43
CA ALA A 69 1.96 -10.18 6.50
C ALA A 69 3.30 -10.25 7.20
N ASP A 70 4.09 -11.26 6.82
CA ASP A 70 5.39 -11.51 7.43
C ASP A 70 6.35 -10.32 7.29
N ILE A 71 6.17 -9.54 6.24
CA ILE A 71 7.00 -8.36 5.97
C ILE A 71 6.99 -7.35 7.12
N PHE A 72 5.94 -7.36 7.94
CA PHE A 72 5.84 -6.44 9.07
C PHE A 72 6.47 -6.98 10.35
N ILE A 73 6.95 -8.21 10.34
CA ILE A 73 7.63 -8.80 11.49
C ILE A 73 9.08 -8.33 11.47
N GLY A 74 9.54 -7.82 12.61
CA GLY A 74 10.93 -7.39 12.74
C GLY A 74 11.29 -6.08 12.05
N ILE A 75 10.31 -5.26 11.73
CA ILE A 75 10.59 -3.93 11.17
C ILE A 75 11.13 -3.00 12.24
N GLU A 76 11.88 -2.01 11.83
CA GLU A 76 12.50 -1.02 12.70
C GLU A 76 11.66 0.23 12.86
#